data_b92a685c760ffca2e9a2d57e7cd2abde
#
_entry.id   b92a685c760ffca2e9a2d57e7cd2abde
#
_cell.length_a   1.000
_cell.length_b   1.000
_cell.length_c   1.000
_cell.angle_alpha   90.00
_cell.angle_beta   90.00
_cell.angle_gamma   90.00
#
_symmetry.space_group_name_H-M   'P 1'
#
loop_
_entity.id
_entity.type
_entity.pdbx_description
1 polymer ?
#
loop_
_entity_poly.entity_id
_entity_poly.type
_entity_poly.pdbx_seq_one_letter_code
_entity_poly.pdbx_strand_id
1 'polypeptide(L)'
;MARILELVLNGRRRVDAVPDNLLLLDYLREVVGLTGTKTGCDGGECGACTVLVDDQPRLSCLTLATSVNGRGIDTVESLAQDGRLSAVQRGFHEKLGSQCGYCTPGFIMASAGLLRRNPHPSDQDIRAALGSNICRCTGYVKIIEAVKYAAELHAGGVAP
;
A
#
# COMPACT_ATOMS: atom_id res chain seq x y z
N MET A 1 12.21 -25.91 -2.85
CA MET A 1 12.64 -26.12 -1.45
C MET A 1 11.95 -25.09 -0.58
N ALA A 2 11.87 -25.28 0.74
CA ALA A 2 11.36 -24.24 1.64
C ALA A 2 12.53 -23.42 2.20
N ARG A 3 12.36 -22.11 2.33
CA ARG A 3 13.30 -21.19 2.98
C ARG A 3 12.67 -20.56 4.20
N ILE A 4 13.50 -20.19 5.16
CA ILE A 4 13.05 -19.38 6.27
C ILE A 4 13.00 -17.92 5.80
N LEU A 5 11.81 -17.35 5.86
CA LEU A 5 11.54 -15.94 5.65
C LEU A 5 11.43 -15.26 7.01
N GLU A 6 12.29 -14.30 7.27
CA GLU A 6 12.23 -13.45 8.46
C GLU A 6 12.02 -12.00 7.99
N LEU A 7 11.01 -11.30 8.52
CA LEU A 7 10.72 -9.91 8.18
C LEU A 7 9.95 -9.22 9.30
N VAL A 8 9.83 -7.90 9.21
CA VAL A 8 8.95 -7.10 10.08
C VAL A 8 7.70 -6.75 9.28
N LEU A 9 6.57 -7.35 9.62
CA LEU A 9 5.30 -7.13 8.95
C LEU A 9 4.37 -6.31 9.84
N ASN A 10 4.00 -5.12 9.35
CA ASN A 10 3.12 -4.21 10.09
C ASN A 10 3.63 -3.97 11.52
N GLY A 11 4.95 -3.72 11.66
CA GLY A 11 5.61 -3.48 12.93
C GLY A 11 5.86 -4.73 13.80
N ARG A 12 5.53 -5.94 13.34
CA ARG A 12 5.70 -7.18 14.09
C ARG A 12 6.66 -8.13 13.38
N ARG A 13 7.65 -8.64 14.11
CA ARG A 13 8.56 -9.67 13.59
C ARG A 13 7.80 -10.95 13.27
N ARG A 14 8.05 -11.51 12.08
CA ARG A 14 7.55 -12.80 11.64
C ARG A 14 8.68 -13.68 11.13
N VAL A 15 8.50 -14.98 11.35
CA VAL A 15 9.41 -16.02 10.83
C VAL A 15 8.53 -17.16 10.33
N ASP A 16 8.57 -17.41 9.03
CA ASP A 16 7.76 -18.44 8.38
C ASP A 16 8.62 -19.27 7.42
N ALA A 17 8.31 -20.54 7.24
CA ALA A 17 8.90 -21.37 6.20
C ALA A 17 8.06 -21.24 4.93
N VAL A 18 8.66 -20.76 3.85
CA VAL A 18 7.95 -20.46 2.60
C VAL A 18 8.63 -21.13 1.39
N PRO A 19 7.88 -21.51 0.34
CA PRO A 19 8.47 -21.94 -0.93
C PRO A 19 9.32 -20.82 -1.56
N ASP A 20 10.39 -21.21 -2.26
CA ASP A 20 11.32 -20.27 -2.91
C ASP A 20 10.64 -19.35 -3.93
N ASN A 21 9.59 -19.83 -4.59
CA ASN A 21 8.85 -19.15 -5.64
C ASN A 21 7.56 -18.46 -5.15
N LEU A 22 7.32 -18.41 -3.83
CA LEU A 22 6.13 -17.76 -3.30
C LEU A 22 6.19 -16.25 -3.54
N LEU A 23 5.13 -15.69 -4.14
CA LEU A 23 5.00 -14.25 -4.31
C LEU A 23 4.64 -13.59 -2.97
N LEU A 24 5.11 -12.36 -2.79
CA LEU A 24 4.79 -11.59 -1.59
C LEU A 24 3.27 -11.38 -1.45
N LEU A 25 2.56 -11.19 -2.56
CA LEU A 25 1.10 -11.09 -2.59
C LEU A 25 0.43 -12.33 -1.97
N ASP A 26 0.83 -13.52 -2.44
CA ASP A 26 0.25 -14.78 -1.96
C ASP A 26 0.63 -15.06 -0.51
N TYR A 27 1.87 -14.73 -0.12
CA TYR A 27 2.30 -14.80 1.27
C TYR A 27 1.42 -13.94 2.19
N LEU A 28 1.19 -12.67 1.81
CA LEU A 28 0.37 -11.76 2.63
C LEU A 28 -1.07 -12.25 2.75
N ARG A 29 -1.66 -12.70 1.64
CA ARG A 29 -3.08 -13.06 1.58
C ARG A 29 -3.37 -14.46 2.12
N GLU A 30 -2.60 -15.46 1.69
CA GLU A 30 -2.92 -16.87 1.91
C GLU A 30 -2.19 -17.45 3.13
N VAL A 31 -0.98 -16.97 3.44
CA VAL A 31 -0.22 -17.46 4.60
C VAL A 31 -0.50 -16.62 5.83
N VAL A 32 -0.50 -15.28 5.67
CA VAL A 32 -0.69 -14.36 6.82
C VAL A 32 -2.16 -14.03 7.05
N GLY A 33 -3.00 -14.05 6.01
CA GLY A 33 -4.41 -13.69 6.07
C GLY A 33 -4.68 -12.17 5.97
N LEU A 34 -3.70 -11.38 5.51
CA LEU A 34 -3.86 -9.93 5.26
C LEU A 34 -4.46 -9.72 3.87
N THR A 35 -5.78 -9.68 3.79
CA THR A 35 -6.53 -9.62 2.53
C THR A 35 -6.76 -8.21 1.99
N GLY A 36 -6.30 -7.18 2.68
CA GLY A 36 -6.36 -5.78 2.22
C GLY A 36 -5.56 -5.56 0.93
N THR A 37 -4.41 -6.21 0.79
CA THR A 37 -3.65 -6.23 -0.46
C THR A 37 -4.41 -7.06 -1.51
N LYS A 38 -4.73 -6.48 -2.69
CA LYS A 38 -5.65 -7.08 -3.67
C LYS A 38 -4.94 -7.63 -4.91
N THR A 39 -5.52 -8.69 -5.50
CA THR A 39 -5.11 -9.26 -6.79
C THR A 39 -6.01 -8.70 -7.88
N GLY A 40 -5.58 -7.68 -8.62
CA GLY A 40 -6.37 -7.08 -9.70
C GLY A 40 -5.90 -7.47 -11.10
N CYS A 41 -4.66 -7.92 -11.24
CA CYS A 41 -4.06 -8.49 -12.44
C CYS A 41 -2.92 -9.42 -12.00
N ASP A 42 -2.39 -10.22 -12.92
CA ASP A 42 -1.23 -11.09 -12.66
C ASP A 42 0.03 -10.61 -13.41
N GLY A 43 0.01 -9.36 -13.94
CA GLY A 43 1.06 -8.82 -14.83
C GLY A 43 1.78 -7.58 -14.30
N GLY A 44 1.50 -7.13 -13.07
CA GLY A 44 2.17 -5.95 -12.50
C GLY A 44 1.67 -4.61 -13.02
N GLU A 45 0.45 -4.55 -13.57
CA GLU A 45 -0.08 -3.37 -14.27
C GLU A 45 -1.02 -2.52 -13.43
N CYS A 46 -1.88 -3.17 -12.61
CA CYS A 46 -3.02 -2.47 -11.99
C CYS A 46 -2.70 -1.77 -10.66
N GLY A 47 -1.62 -2.12 -9.99
CA GLY A 47 -1.22 -1.52 -8.71
C GLY A 47 -2.10 -1.86 -7.49
N ALA A 48 -3.15 -2.70 -7.63
CA ALA A 48 -4.02 -3.06 -6.51
C ALA A 48 -3.29 -3.83 -5.39
N CYS A 49 -2.15 -4.45 -5.73
CA CYS A 49 -1.28 -5.20 -4.83
C CYS A 49 -0.14 -4.37 -4.22
N THR A 50 -0.16 -3.05 -4.34
CA THR A 50 0.90 -2.19 -3.79
C THR A 50 0.99 -2.32 -2.27
N VAL A 51 2.21 -2.53 -1.77
CA VAL A 51 2.61 -2.52 -0.37
C VAL A 51 3.84 -1.62 -0.22
N LEU A 52 4.23 -1.27 1.01
CA LEU A 52 5.52 -0.61 1.24
C LEU A 52 6.55 -1.65 1.70
N VAL A 53 7.71 -1.62 1.08
CA VAL A 53 8.90 -2.36 1.49
C VAL A 53 9.96 -1.33 1.86
N ASP A 54 10.29 -1.23 3.14
CA ASP A 54 11.16 -0.18 3.69
C ASP A 54 10.73 1.22 3.18
N ASP A 55 9.46 1.55 3.37
CA ASP A 55 8.79 2.80 2.95
C ASP A 55 8.69 3.03 1.43
N GLN A 56 9.16 2.10 0.61
CA GLN A 56 9.08 2.20 -0.84
C GLN A 56 7.90 1.42 -1.41
N PRO A 57 7.03 2.02 -2.22
CA PRO A 57 5.95 1.29 -2.90
C PRO A 57 6.51 0.18 -3.80
N ARG A 58 5.96 -1.02 -3.65
CA ARG A 58 6.30 -2.21 -4.43
C ARG A 58 5.04 -2.97 -4.82
N LEU A 59 5.06 -3.55 -6.02
CA LEU A 59 4.01 -4.46 -6.47
C LEU A 59 4.29 -5.85 -5.90
N SER A 60 3.48 -6.28 -4.95
CA SER A 60 3.70 -7.57 -4.27
C SER A 60 3.49 -8.77 -5.19
N CYS A 61 2.72 -8.63 -6.28
CA CYS A 61 2.55 -9.66 -7.30
C CYS A 61 3.79 -9.90 -8.19
N LEU A 62 4.76 -8.97 -8.20
CA LEU A 62 6.04 -9.09 -8.91
C LEU A 62 7.24 -9.26 -7.96
N THR A 63 6.97 -9.44 -6.67
CA THR A 63 8.00 -9.54 -5.63
C THR A 63 7.97 -10.94 -5.02
N LEU A 64 9.09 -11.65 -5.03
CA LEU A 64 9.22 -12.91 -4.30
C LEU A 64 9.27 -12.62 -2.79
N ALA A 65 8.54 -13.40 -1.99
CA ALA A 65 8.56 -13.26 -0.54
C ALA A 65 9.99 -13.40 0.03
N THR A 66 10.77 -14.32 -0.54
CA THR A 66 12.17 -14.55 -0.14
C THR A 66 13.11 -13.37 -0.44
N SER A 67 12.76 -12.51 -1.42
CA SER A 67 13.57 -11.33 -1.80
C SER A 67 13.46 -10.18 -0.80
N VAL A 68 12.46 -10.20 0.07
CA VAL A 68 12.25 -9.19 1.13
C VAL A 68 12.64 -9.69 2.52
N ASN A 69 13.45 -10.74 2.58
CA ASN A 69 13.98 -11.25 3.84
C ASN A 69 14.77 -10.14 4.59
N GLY A 70 14.53 -10.00 5.87
CA GLY A 70 15.15 -8.98 6.73
C GLY A 70 14.57 -7.57 6.59
N ARG A 71 13.52 -7.36 5.76
CA ARG A 71 12.94 -6.03 5.49
C ARG A 71 11.68 -5.75 6.29
N GLY A 72 11.33 -4.45 6.35
CA GLY A 72 10.04 -3.97 6.85
C GLY A 72 9.00 -3.95 5.74
N ILE A 73 7.83 -4.51 6.02
CA ILE A 73 6.68 -4.54 5.09
C ILE A 73 5.49 -3.90 5.78
N ASP A 74 4.92 -2.88 5.14
CA ASP A 74 3.65 -2.29 5.56
C ASP A 74 2.57 -2.58 4.53
N THR A 75 1.41 -3.00 5.03
CA THR A 75 0.17 -3.16 4.25
C THR A 75 -0.88 -2.15 4.72
N VAL A 76 -1.98 -2.04 3.99
CA VAL A 76 -3.05 -1.07 4.31
C VAL A 76 -3.61 -1.26 5.73
N GLU A 77 -3.53 -2.47 6.27
CA GLU A 77 -3.98 -2.79 7.63
C GLU A 77 -3.14 -2.13 8.72
N SER A 78 -1.87 -1.78 8.44
CA SER A 78 -0.99 -1.14 9.44
C SER A 78 -1.17 0.36 9.57
N LEU A 79 -1.83 1.01 8.62
CA LEU A 79 -1.88 2.47 8.57
C LEU A 79 -2.82 3.06 9.63
N ALA A 80 -3.88 2.34 9.99
CA ALA A 80 -4.74 2.72 11.10
C ALA A 80 -4.11 2.30 12.42
N GLN A 81 -4.02 3.22 13.38
CA GLN A 81 -3.45 2.96 14.70
C GLN A 81 -4.46 3.36 15.80
N ASP A 82 -4.65 2.51 16.79
CA ASP A 82 -5.54 2.74 17.92
C ASP A 82 -6.96 3.18 17.52
N GLY A 83 -7.49 2.57 16.44
CA GLY A 83 -8.80 2.89 15.88
C GLY A 83 -8.86 4.24 15.13
N ARG A 84 -7.73 4.90 14.93
CA ARG A 84 -7.64 6.16 14.19
C ARG A 84 -7.10 5.91 12.79
N LEU A 85 -7.81 6.44 11.81
CA LEU A 85 -7.37 6.38 10.41
C LEU A 85 -6.13 7.28 10.20
N SER A 86 -5.19 6.82 9.37
CA SER A 86 -4.09 7.65 8.89
C SER A 86 -4.59 8.82 8.05
N ALA A 87 -3.73 9.81 7.79
CA ALA A 87 -4.06 10.95 6.94
C ALA A 87 -4.56 10.52 5.56
N VAL A 88 -3.91 9.51 4.95
CA VAL A 88 -4.32 8.98 3.64
C VAL A 88 -5.67 8.29 3.72
N GLN A 89 -5.89 7.42 4.70
CA GLN A 89 -7.18 6.74 4.87
C GLN A 89 -8.32 7.75 5.11
N ARG A 90 -8.08 8.78 5.93
CA ARG A 90 -9.02 9.89 6.13
C ARG A 90 -9.29 10.65 4.84
N GLY A 91 -8.27 10.97 4.07
CA GLY A 91 -8.41 11.64 2.78
C GLY A 91 -9.35 10.86 1.85
N PHE A 92 -9.14 9.56 1.71
CA PHE A 92 -9.99 8.70 0.90
C PHE A 92 -11.43 8.61 1.41
N HIS A 93 -11.61 8.59 2.73
CA HIS A 93 -12.94 8.57 3.35
C HIS A 93 -13.68 9.91 3.17
N GLU A 94 -13.06 11.02 3.56
CA GLU A 94 -13.69 12.32 3.62
C GLU A 94 -13.89 12.98 2.24
N LYS A 95 -13.00 12.68 1.27
CA LYS A 95 -13.11 13.18 -0.12
C LYS A 95 -13.77 12.20 -1.09
N LEU A 96 -14.30 11.07 -0.58
CA LEU A 96 -14.96 10.06 -1.38
C LEU A 96 -14.04 9.50 -2.49
N GLY A 97 -12.77 9.25 -2.16
CA GLY A 97 -11.75 8.73 -3.08
C GLY A 97 -11.96 7.27 -3.50
N SER A 98 -13.09 6.67 -3.15
CA SER A 98 -13.40 5.27 -3.41
C SER A 98 -14.85 5.12 -3.91
N GLN A 99 -15.07 4.14 -4.82
CA GLN A 99 -16.41 3.69 -5.21
C GLN A 99 -16.57 2.20 -4.88
N CYS A 100 -16.15 1.28 -5.78
CA CYS A 100 -16.22 -0.15 -5.47
C CYS A 100 -15.22 -0.60 -4.38
N GLY A 101 -14.18 0.17 -4.14
CA GLY A 101 -13.18 -0.07 -3.08
C GLY A 101 -12.06 -1.02 -3.45
N TYR A 102 -12.13 -1.72 -4.60
CA TYR A 102 -11.16 -2.78 -4.92
C TYR A 102 -9.73 -2.28 -5.12
N CYS A 103 -9.53 -1.17 -5.83
CA CYS A 103 -8.22 -0.56 -6.05
C CYS A 103 -7.76 0.32 -4.89
N THR A 104 -8.66 0.68 -3.99
CA THR A 104 -8.42 1.67 -2.93
C THR A 104 -7.21 1.33 -2.03
N PRO A 105 -7.01 0.09 -1.56
CA PRO A 105 -5.82 -0.23 -0.76
C PRO A 105 -4.51 0.06 -1.48
N GLY A 106 -4.41 -0.26 -2.77
CA GLY A 106 -3.21 0.03 -3.57
C GLY A 106 -2.94 1.52 -3.70
N PHE A 107 -3.98 2.34 -3.96
CA PHE A 107 -3.85 3.80 -4.00
C PHE A 107 -3.45 4.38 -2.64
N ILE A 108 -4.03 3.89 -1.55
CA ILE A 108 -3.67 4.29 -0.19
C ILE A 108 -2.19 4.01 0.08
N MET A 109 -1.70 2.81 -0.25
CA MET A 109 -0.29 2.46 -0.02
C MET A 109 0.67 3.28 -0.88
N ALA A 110 0.34 3.50 -2.17
CA ALA A 110 1.13 4.37 -3.04
C ALA A 110 1.19 5.81 -2.50
N SER A 111 0.06 6.33 -2.03
CA SER A 111 -0.04 7.68 -1.44
C SER A 111 0.71 7.79 -0.11
N ALA A 112 0.62 6.77 0.77
CA ALA A 112 1.37 6.74 2.02
C ALA A 112 2.88 6.75 1.76
N GLY A 113 3.36 5.97 0.80
CA GLY A 113 4.76 5.98 0.38
C GLY A 113 5.19 7.32 -0.22
N LEU A 114 4.31 8.03 -0.93
CA LEU A 114 4.58 9.39 -1.40
C LEU A 114 4.73 10.36 -0.23
N LEU A 115 3.76 10.40 0.69
CA LEU A 115 3.75 11.37 1.79
C LEU A 115 4.88 11.15 2.79
N ARG A 116 5.31 9.90 3.04
CA ARG A 116 6.49 9.59 3.86
C ARG A 116 7.78 10.19 3.28
N ARG A 117 7.90 10.29 1.95
CA ARG A 117 9.08 10.84 1.25
C ARG A 117 8.97 12.33 0.94
N ASN A 118 7.76 12.80 0.63
CA ASN A 118 7.47 14.18 0.28
C ASN A 118 6.15 14.59 0.95
N PRO A 119 6.22 15.24 2.12
CA PRO A 119 5.02 15.68 2.86
C PRO A 119 4.22 16.79 2.15
N HIS A 120 4.84 17.50 1.19
CA HIS A 120 4.22 18.59 0.44
C HIS A 120 4.27 18.35 -1.06
N PRO A 121 3.58 17.27 -1.56
CA PRO A 121 3.68 16.89 -2.97
C PRO A 121 2.95 17.91 -3.86
N SER A 122 3.55 18.22 -5.00
CA SER A 122 2.87 18.92 -6.08
C SER A 122 1.83 18.03 -6.76
N ASP A 123 0.94 18.61 -7.56
CA ASP A 123 -0.01 17.85 -8.39
C ASP A 123 0.70 16.85 -9.31
N GLN A 124 1.88 17.24 -9.81
CA GLN A 124 2.68 16.36 -10.66
C GLN A 124 3.24 15.18 -9.88
N ASP A 125 3.73 15.40 -8.65
CA ASP A 125 4.22 14.31 -7.78
C ASP A 125 3.12 13.31 -7.46
N ILE A 126 1.91 13.82 -7.14
CA ILE A 126 0.75 12.98 -6.86
C ILE A 126 0.40 12.12 -8.09
N ARG A 127 0.28 12.74 -9.27
CA ARG A 127 -0.03 12.02 -10.51
C ARG A 127 1.04 10.99 -10.86
N ALA A 128 2.31 11.32 -10.68
CA ALA A 128 3.43 10.41 -10.92
C ALA A 128 3.40 9.22 -9.95
N ALA A 129 3.17 9.46 -8.67
CA ALA A 129 3.11 8.41 -7.66
C ALA A 129 1.92 7.45 -7.87
N LEU A 130 0.79 7.95 -8.38
CA LEU A 130 -0.41 7.17 -8.64
C LEU A 130 -0.44 6.55 -10.05
N GLY A 131 0.52 6.86 -10.91
CA GLY A 131 0.53 6.43 -12.31
C GLY A 131 0.61 4.92 -12.53
N SER A 132 1.05 4.17 -11.51
CA SER A 132 1.08 2.71 -11.52
C SER A 132 -0.20 2.05 -10.97
N ASN A 133 -1.21 2.83 -10.63
CA ASN A 133 -2.46 2.34 -10.04
C ASN A 133 -3.64 2.62 -10.96
N ILE A 134 -4.46 1.60 -11.22
CA ILE A 134 -5.62 1.70 -12.12
C ILE A 134 -6.92 1.67 -11.33
N CYS A 135 -7.80 2.64 -11.61
CA CYS A 135 -9.17 2.66 -11.13
C CYS A 135 -10.15 2.72 -12.30
N ARG A 136 -11.10 1.79 -12.35
CA ARG A 136 -12.14 1.75 -13.41
C ARG A 136 -13.37 2.59 -13.08
N CYS A 137 -13.52 3.02 -11.82
CA CYS A 137 -14.78 3.59 -11.34
C CYS A 137 -14.74 5.12 -11.19
N THR A 138 -13.68 5.68 -10.57
CA THR A 138 -13.68 7.05 -10.02
C THR A 138 -13.31 8.14 -11.03
N GLY A 139 -12.69 7.80 -12.15
CA GLY A 139 -12.08 8.78 -13.06
C GLY A 139 -10.92 9.56 -12.45
N TYR A 140 -10.36 9.10 -11.33
CA TYR A 140 -9.18 9.61 -10.61
C TYR A 140 -9.33 10.97 -9.91
N VAL A 141 -10.27 11.82 -10.28
CA VAL A 141 -10.42 13.19 -9.73
C VAL A 141 -10.51 13.13 -8.20
N LYS A 142 -11.43 12.32 -7.67
CA LYS A 142 -11.64 12.20 -6.22
C LYS A 142 -10.46 11.53 -5.51
N ILE A 143 -9.75 10.64 -6.17
CA ILE A 143 -8.51 10.03 -5.63
C ILE A 143 -7.43 11.11 -5.47
N ILE A 144 -7.21 11.96 -6.48
CA ILE A 144 -6.23 13.05 -6.43
C ILE A 144 -6.59 14.06 -5.34
N GLU A 145 -7.88 14.45 -5.25
CA GLU A 145 -8.38 15.33 -4.18
C GLU A 145 -8.15 14.71 -2.78
N ALA A 146 -8.36 13.39 -2.65
CA ALA A 146 -8.12 12.66 -1.40
C ALA A 146 -6.65 12.71 -0.97
N VAL A 147 -5.72 12.55 -1.92
CA VAL A 147 -4.27 12.61 -1.62
C VAL A 147 -3.83 14.04 -1.28
N LYS A 148 -4.35 15.06 -1.97
CA LYS A 148 -4.09 16.47 -1.60
C LYS A 148 -4.52 16.77 -0.17
N TYR A 149 -5.73 16.39 0.16
CA TYR A 149 -6.26 16.59 1.51
C TYR A 149 -5.49 15.76 2.56
N ALA A 150 -5.07 14.55 2.21
CA ALA A 150 -4.19 13.76 3.08
C ALA A 150 -2.85 14.45 3.36
N ALA A 151 -2.27 15.13 2.35
CA ALA A 151 -1.05 15.92 2.54
C ALA A 151 -1.26 17.10 3.51
N GLU A 152 -2.41 17.79 3.43
CA GLU A 152 -2.77 18.85 4.38
C GLU A 152 -2.90 18.30 5.81
N LEU A 153 -3.57 17.18 5.99
CA LEU A 153 -3.71 16.50 7.28
C LEU A 153 -2.35 16.04 7.83
N HIS A 154 -1.49 15.52 6.98
CA HIS A 154 -0.15 15.07 7.36
C HIS A 154 0.73 16.24 7.80
N ALA A 155 0.70 17.35 7.07
CA ALA A 155 1.37 18.60 7.48
C ALA A 155 0.84 19.14 8.83
N GLY A 156 -0.42 18.86 9.16
CA GLY A 156 -1.05 19.17 10.45
C GLY A 156 -0.74 18.16 11.58
N GLY A 157 0.17 17.17 11.33
CA GLY A 157 0.65 16.23 12.34
C GLY A 157 -0.09 14.88 12.39
N VAL A 158 -0.95 14.59 11.41
CA VAL A 158 -1.58 13.25 11.28
C VAL A 158 -0.61 12.32 10.53
N ALA A 159 -0.36 11.11 11.07
CA ALA A 159 0.50 10.13 10.40
C ALA A 159 -0.01 9.79 8.99
N PRO A 160 0.88 9.62 7.98
CA PRO A 160 0.50 9.38 6.61
C PRO A 160 -0.11 7.98 6.36
#